data_10e6b17648abb3d2515f5e579086f379
#
_entry.id   10e6b17648abb3d2515f5e579086f379
#
_cell.length_a   1.000
_cell.length_b   1.000
_cell.length_c   1.000
_cell.angle_alpha   90.00
_cell.angle_beta   90.00
_cell.angle_gamma   90.00
#
_symmetry.space_group_name_H-M   'P 1'
#
loop_
_entity.id
_entity.type
_entity.pdbx_description
1 polymer ?
#
loop_
_entity_poly.entity_id
_entity_poly.type
_entity_poly.pdbx_seq_one_letter_code
_entity_poly.pdbx_strand_id
1 'polypeptide(L)'
;MKRDVAETIALKALGWLAGNDDLLPVFLGSTGVSEADLRARASEPEFLASVLDFLTMDDQWVTEFCQSEGLDYTTPMQARTYLPGGDLPNWT
;
A
#
# COMPACT_ATOMS: atom_id res chain seq x y z
N MET A 1 -16.24 2.75 0.42
CA MET A 1 -15.32 1.61 0.72
C MET A 1 -15.34 1.35 2.22
N LYS A 2 -15.17 0.12 2.63
CA LYS A 2 -15.06 -0.21 4.05
C LYS A 2 -13.60 -0.47 4.39
N ARG A 3 -13.27 -0.41 5.68
CA ARG A 3 -11.89 -0.60 6.14
C ARG A 3 -11.32 -1.97 5.76
N ASP A 4 -12.13 -3.03 5.87
CA ASP A 4 -11.67 -4.36 5.49
C ASP A 4 -11.38 -4.46 3.99
N VAL A 5 -12.14 -3.77 3.16
CA VAL A 5 -11.86 -3.69 1.74
C VAL A 5 -10.57 -2.92 1.51
N ALA A 6 -10.36 -1.83 2.25
CA ALA A 6 -9.13 -1.05 2.15
C ALA A 6 -7.91 -1.90 2.53
N GLU A 7 -8.04 -2.72 3.56
CA GLU A 7 -6.95 -3.63 3.95
C GLU A 7 -6.67 -4.66 2.87
N THR A 8 -7.71 -5.16 2.22
CA THR A 8 -7.54 -6.10 1.12
C THR A 8 -6.80 -5.45 -0.05
N ILE A 9 -7.15 -4.21 -0.39
CA ILE A 9 -6.46 -3.48 -1.46
C ILE A 9 -4.97 -3.31 -1.10
N ALA A 10 -4.68 -2.96 0.16
CA ALA A 10 -3.30 -2.79 0.60
C ALA A 10 -2.54 -4.10 0.58
N LEU A 11 -3.18 -5.21 0.93
CA LEU A 11 -2.56 -6.53 0.84
C LEU A 11 -2.23 -6.90 -0.60
N LYS A 12 -3.13 -6.57 -1.52
CA LYS A 12 -2.85 -6.78 -2.95
C LYS A 12 -1.66 -5.95 -3.41
N ALA A 13 -1.58 -4.71 -2.93
CA ALA A 13 -0.44 -3.84 -3.25
C ALA A 13 0.85 -4.41 -2.70
N LEU A 14 0.82 -4.93 -1.47
CA LEU A 14 1.99 -5.55 -0.87
C LEU A 14 2.44 -6.76 -1.69
N GLY A 15 1.50 -7.61 -2.11
CA GLY A 15 1.82 -8.76 -2.95
C GLY A 15 2.42 -8.34 -4.29
N TRP A 16 1.89 -7.28 -4.88
CA TRP A 16 2.41 -6.74 -6.12
C TRP A 16 3.85 -6.23 -5.95
N LEU A 17 4.11 -5.51 -4.86
CA LEU A 17 5.46 -5.03 -4.55
C LEU A 17 6.41 -6.19 -4.28
N ALA A 18 5.96 -7.20 -3.55
CA ALA A 18 6.80 -8.36 -3.22
C ALA A 18 7.19 -9.15 -4.47
N GLY A 19 6.34 -9.13 -5.48
CA GLY A 19 6.62 -9.77 -6.75
C GLY A 19 7.35 -8.90 -7.76
N ASN A 20 7.66 -7.65 -7.40
CA ASN A 20 8.30 -6.71 -8.30
C ASN A 20 9.77 -6.58 -7.89
N ASP A 21 10.65 -7.20 -8.66
CA ASP A 21 12.07 -7.26 -8.32
C ASP A 21 12.75 -5.89 -8.33
N ASP A 22 12.20 -4.94 -9.07
CA ASP A 22 12.77 -3.59 -9.13
C ASP A 22 12.33 -2.74 -7.95
N LEU A 23 11.09 -2.89 -7.50
CA LEU A 23 10.52 -2.03 -6.48
C LEU A 23 10.65 -2.56 -5.07
N LEU A 24 10.72 -3.88 -4.90
CA LEU A 24 10.82 -4.45 -3.57
C LEU A 24 12.02 -3.92 -2.79
N PRO A 25 13.22 -3.87 -3.37
CA PRO A 25 14.36 -3.31 -2.62
C PRO A 25 14.16 -1.84 -2.26
N VAL A 26 13.51 -1.07 -3.13
CA VAL A 26 13.24 0.34 -2.86
C VAL A 26 12.28 0.48 -1.69
N PHE A 27 11.22 -0.34 -1.67
CA PHE A 27 10.25 -0.33 -0.59
C PHE A 27 10.91 -0.72 0.75
N LEU A 28 11.71 -1.77 0.75
CA LEU A 28 12.40 -2.21 1.97
C LEU A 28 13.36 -1.15 2.48
N GLY A 29 14.10 -0.52 1.58
CA GLY A 29 15.02 0.55 1.97
C GLY A 29 14.29 1.78 2.51
N SER A 30 13.13 2.09 1.94
CA SER A 30 12.35 3.24 2.34
C SER A 30 11.67 3.05 3.70
N THR A 31 11.27 1.84 4.02
CA THR A 31 10.54 1.55 5.27
C THR A 31 11.44 1.01 6.37
N GLY A 32 12.62 0.54 6.04
CA GLY A 32 13.51 -0.11 7.00
C GLY A 32 13.06 -1.51 7.40
N VAL A 33 12.08 -2.07 6.69
CA VAL A 33 11.54 -3.39 7.00
C VAL A 33 12.31 -4.43 6.19
N SER A 34 12.61 -5.57 6.80
CA SER A 34 13.23 -6.68 6.06
C SER A 34 12.20 -7.49 5.32
N GLU A 35 12.65 -8.26 4.34
CA GLU A 35 11.76 -9.13 3.59
C GLU A 35 11.05 -10.12 4.50
N ALA A 36 11.73 -10.63 5.52
CA ALA A 36 11.13 -11.56 6.48
C ALA A 36 10.03 -10.89 7.29
N ASP A 37 10.15 -9.59 7.56
CA ASP A 37 9.16 -8.87 8.34
C ASP A 37 7.89 -8.56 7.55
N LEU A 38 7.91 -8.64 6.24
CA LEU A 38 6.72 -8.34 5.44
C LEU A 38 5.55 -9.22 5.82
N ARG A 39 5.78 -10.52 6.02
CA ARG A 39 4.72 -11.43 6.40
C ARG A 39 4.20 -11.13 7.79
N ALA A 40 5.10 -10.87 8.72
CA ALA A 40 4.72 -10.61 10.09
C ALA A 40 3.90 -9.34 10.21
N ARG A 41 4.17 -8.36 9.36
CA ARG A 41 3.49 -7.07 9.43
C ARG A 41 2.28 -6.96 8.51
N ALA A 42 2.04 -7.95 7.66
CA ALA A 42 0.98 -7.89 6.66
C ALA A 42 -0.41 -7.76 7.28
N SER A 43 -0.59 -8.10 8.55
CA SER A 43 -1.86 -7.96 9.23
C SER A 43 -1.96 -6.66 10.02
N GLU A 44 -0.92 -5.84 10.05
CA GLU A 44 -0.94 -4.59 10.81
C GLU A 44 -1.51 -3.47 9.94
N PRO A 45 -2.61 -2.85 10.34
CA PRO A 45 -3.21 -1.80 9.49
C PRO A 45 -2.28 -0.62 9.25
N GLU A 46 -1.44 -0.28 10.22
CA GLU A 46 -0.49 0.82 10.06
C GLU A 46 0.57 0.49 9.01
N PHE A 47 1.02 -0.76 8.96
CA PHE A 47 1.96 -1.19 7.93
C PHE A 47 1.30 -1.19 6.56
N LEU A 48 0.05 -1.66 6.47
CA LEU A 48 -0.70 -1.64 5.22
C LEU A 48 -0.88 -0.21 4.73
N ALA A 49 -1.10 0.73 5.63
CA ALA A 49 -1.17 2.14 5.26
C ALA A 49 0.14 2.61 4.65
N SER A 50 1.28 2.19 5.20
CA SER A 50 2.59 2.58 4.65
C SER A 50 2.85 1.96 3.27
N VAL A 51 2.29 0.78 3.01
CA VAL A 51 2.37 0.16 1.68
C VAL A 51 1.69 1.06 0.64
N LEU A 52 0.49 1.53 0.96
CA LEU A 52 -0.23 2.41 0.05
C LEU A 52 0.42 3.79 -0.06
N ASP A 53 1.00 4.29 1.02
CA ASP A 53 1.75 5.56 0.96
C ASP A 53 2.91 5.45 -0.01
N PHE A 54 3.63 4.34 0.04
CA PHE A 54 4.74 4.12 -0.88
C PHE A 54 4.25 4.03 -2.32
N LEU A 55 3.22 3.22 -2.56
CA LEU A 55 2.70 3.02 -3.91
C LEU A 55 2.24 4.34 -4.52
N THR A 56 1.56 5.16 -3.74
CA THR A 56 0.97 6.40 -4.26
C THR A 56 1.98 7.53 -4.43
N MET A 57 3.24 7.30 -4.09
CA MET A 57 4.28 8.29 -4.36
C MET A 57 4.60 8.44 -5.84
N ASP A 58 4.25 7.45 -6.65
CA ASP A 58 4.58 7.47 -8.07
C ASP A 58 3.38 7.02 -8.89
N ASP A 59 2.90 7.88 -9.77
CA ASP A 59 1.71 7.61 -10.58
C ASP A 59 1.89 6.40 -11.48
N GLN A 60 3.08 6.16 -11.96
CA GLN A 60 3.36 5.01 -12.81
C GLN A 60 3.18 3.71 -12.03
N TRP A 61 3.63 3.67 -10.79
CA TRP A 61 3.45 2.50 -9.94
C TRP A 61 1.96 2.24 -9.68
N VAL A 62 1.20 3.30 -9.41
CA VAL A 62 -0.26 3.19 -9.22
C VAL A 62 -0.91 2.61 -10.47
N THR A 63 -0.54 3.12 -11.64
CA THR A 63 -1.09 2.67 -12.91
C THR A 63 -0.78 1.20 -13.15
N GLU A 64 0.47 0.80 -12.94
CA GLU A 64 0.88 -0.60 -13.16
C GLU A 64 0.18 -1.55 -12.21
N PHE A 65 0.09 -1.16 -10.93
CA PHE A 65 -0.62 -1.97 -9.94
C PHE A 65 -2.10 -2.11 -10.30
N CYS A 66 -2.75 -1.01 -10.61
CA CYS A 66 -4.17 -1.02 -10.92
C CYS A 66 -4.45 -1.82 -12.19
N GLN A 67 -3.59 -1.73 -13.19
CA GLN A 67 -3.75 -2.52 -14.41
C GLN A 67 -3.61 -4.01 -14.12
N SER A 68 -2.67 -4.38 -13.26
CA SER A 68 -2.45 -5.79 -12.96
C SER A 68 -3.59 -6.40 -12.15
N GLU A 69 -4.29 -5.59 -11.35
CA GLU A 69 -5.37 -6.06 -10.48
C GLU A 69 -6.77 -5.75 -11.01
N GLY A 70 -6.87 -5.07 -12.12
CA GLY A 70 -8.16 -4.69 -12.65
C GLY A 70 -8.87 -3.63 -11.81
N LEU A 71 -8.13 -2.74 -11.18
CA LEU A 71 -8.69 -1.72 -10.32
C LEU A 71 -8.69 -0.35 -10.98
N ASP A 72 -9.58 0.51 -10.52
CA ASP A 72 -9.60 1.90 -10.93
C ASP A 72 -8.36 2.59 -10.38
N TYR A 73 -7.81 3.51 -11.13
CA TYR A 73 -6.63 4.27 -10.76
C TYR A 73 -6.77 4.98 -9.41
N THR A 74 -7.96 5.41 -9.03
CA THR A 74 -8.19 6.10 -7.76
C THR A 74 -8.31 5.17 -6.57
N THR A 75 -8.43 3.87 -6.79
CA THR A 75 -8.69 2.90 -5.73
C THR A 75 -7.62 2.89 -4.64
N PRO A 76 -6.31 2.89 -4.95
CA PRO A 76 -5.31 2.90 -3.89
C PRO A 76 -5.39 4.13 -2.98
N MET A 77 -5.65 5.30 -3.56
CA MET A 77 -5.76 6.51 -2.77
C MET A 77 -7.00 6.49 -1.90
N GLN A 78 -8.11 5.98 -2.42
CA GLN A 78 -9.33 5.81 -1.63
C GLN A 78 -9.10 4.85 -0.47
N ALA A 79 -8.47 3.72 -0.74
CA ALA A 79 -8.18 2.73 0.29
C ALA A 79 -7.31 3.32 1.40
N ARG A 80 -6.35 4.15 1.03
CA ARG A 80 -5.45 4.77 2.01
C ARG A 80 -6.21 5.60 3.04
N THR A 81 -7.29 6.27 2.64
CA THR A 81 -8.06 7.12 3.54
C THR A 81 -8.82 6.33 4.61
N TYR A 82 -9.01 5.03 4.41
CA TYR A 82 -9.72 4.18 5.36
C TYR A 82 -8.78 3.40 6.28
N LEU A 83 -7.48 3.67 6.21
CA LEU A 83 -6.49 3.02 7.05
C LEU A 83 -5.94 4.03 8.07
N PRO A 84 -5.26 3.58 9.13
CA PRO A 84 -4.76 4.50 10.15
C PRO A 84 -3.89 5.61 9.56
N GLY A 85 -4.11 6.82 10.00
CA GLY A 85 -3.40 8.00 9.49
C GLY A 85 -3.95 8.53 8.19
N GLY A 86 -4.98 7.89 7.62
CA GLY A 86 -5.57 8.34 6.37
C GLY A 86 -6.57 9.46 6.54
N ASP A 87 -7.13 9.60 7.74
CA ASP A 87 -8.02 10.70 7.99
C ASP A 87 -7.21 11.95 8.02
N LEU A 88 -7.74 12.96 7.46
CA LEU A 88 -7.09 14.19 7.51
C LEU A 88 -6.95 14.58 8.93
N PRO A 89 -5.79 14.92 9.32
CA PRO A 89 -5.58 15.30 10.62
C PRO A 89 -6.42 16.48 10.89
N ASN A 90 -6.97 16.45 11.96
CA ASN A 90 -7.63 17.52 12.35
C ASN A 90 -6.77 18.39 13.00
N TRP A 91 -5.88 18.87 12.30
CA TRP A 91 -5.12 19.82 12.87
C TRP A 91 -5.92 20.96 12.92
N THR A 92 -6.74 20.82 13.31
CA THR A 92 -7.26 22.03 13.44
C THR A 92 -6.62 22.72 13.85
#